data_6342db3ec9c99691f5ec0596b5bf2d36
#
_entry.id   6342db3ec9c99691f5ec0596b5bf2d36
#
_cell.length_a   1.000
_cell.length_b   1.000
_cell.length_c   1.000
_cell.angle_alpha   90.00
_cell.angle_beta   90.00
_cell.angle_gamma   90.00
#
_symmetry.space_group_name_H-M   'P 1'
#
loop_
_entity.id
_entity.type
_entity.pdbx_description
1 polymer ?
#
loop_
_entity_poly.entity_id
_entity_poly.type
_entity_poly.pdbx_seq_one_letter_code
_entity_poly.pdbx_strand_id
1 'polypeptide(L)'
;MSQSAVTALAERSLARAGGMRFVPGNATRLLIDGPQAYPAMLDAIQAAERWIHFENYIIRDDATGRQFCAALIDRARAGATVRLLTDWLGSRRLGRRLAGELRAAGIELRRFNPPRLLDLIGNITRDHRKLVVTDRNTAVIGGLCIGEEWAGDPARDIPPWRDTAIQIDGPAAIVLAQAFEQLWQLAGGVITPGELRGEPELRGEAEIGVIIGEPSRARIQRVVELLAAGAVERLWVTDAYLVAPRSLFQSLLDAARSGVDVRLLLPGASDLPVIRNLSRIGYRPLLEAGARIFEWSGPMLHAKTIVADGAWCRVGSSNLNSSSLMGNYELDVLLHDPRLGAQLEAQFRRDMAHSGEVELHRRGVGRTLERAVPADPEPAGRPPRQFREVRRRTGLAVRGLASAARRSVFGPAAVALTGLGLLLLVLPRTMALITASACGWLAIGAGLRAFRGRLGS
;
A
#
# COMPACT_ATOMS: atom_id res chain seq x y z
N MET A 1 -33.96 -16.64 -4.35
CA MET A 1 -32.93 -16.57 -5.42
C MET A 1 -31.95 -17.71 -5.22
N SER A 2 -31.49 -18.37 -6.29
CA SER A 2 -30.45 -19.40 -6.16
C SER A 2 -29.11 -18.75 -5.75
N GLN A 3 -28.24 -19.52 -5.10
CA GLN A 3 -26.90 -19.04 -4.70
C GLN A 3 -26.11 -18.46 -5.89
N SER A 4 -26.18 -19.08 -7.06
CA SER A 4 -25.55 -18.61 -8.29
C SER A 4 -26.08 -17.24 -8.77
N ALA A 5 -27.38 -16.96 -8.60
CA ALA A 5 -27.98 -15.68 -8.97
C ALA A 5 -27.53 -14.55 -8.02
N VAL A 6 -27.32 -14.83 -6.74
CA VAL A 6 -26.78 -13.87 -5.75
C VAL A 6 -25.34 -13.56 -6.07
N THR A 7 -24.50 -14.56 -6.34
CA THR A 7 -23.09 -14.37 -6.72
C THR A 7 -22.98 -13.53 -8.00
N ALA A 8 -23.74 -13.84 -9.04
CA ALA A 8 -23.74 -13.08 -10.29
C ALA A 8 -24.22 -11.62 -10.12
N LEU A 9 -25.11 -11.34 -9.15
CA LEU A 9 -25.51 -9.96 -8.81
C LEU A 9 -24.41 -9.22 -8.09
N ALA A 10 -23.72 -9.88 -7.15
CA ALA A 10 -22.57 -9.33 -6.43
C ALA A 10 -21.43 -8.99 -7.40
N GLU A 11 -21.06 -9.92 -8.29
CA GLU A 11 -20.03 -9.70 -9.33
C GLU A 11 -20.35 -8.49 -10.20
N ARG A 12 -21.57 -8.38 -10.71
CA ARG A 12 -21.99 -7.23 -11.52
C ARG A 12 -21.92 -5.92 -10.76
N SER A 13 -22.25 -5.92 -9.47
CA SER A 13 -22.20 -4.73 -8.63
C SER A 13 -20.77 -4.31 -8.36
N LEU A 14 -19.90 -5.27 -8.01
CA LEU A 14 -18.47 -5.07 -7.81
C LEU A 14 -17.76 -4.62 -9.10
N ALA A 15 -18.09 -5.23 -10.23
CA ALA A 15 -17.55 -4.84 -11.54
C ALA A 15 -17.88 -3.38 -11.88
N ARG A 16 -19.13 -2.95 -11.68
CA ARG A 16 -19.53 -1.55 -11.89
C ARG A 16 -18.85 -0.59 -10.91
N ALA A 17 -18.77 -0.96 -9.63
CA ALA A 17 -18.12 -0.13 -8.61
C ALA A 17 -16.62 0.04 -8.87
N GLY A 18 -15.94 -1.05 -9.24
CA GLY A 18 -14.52 -1.08 -9.57
C GLY A 18 -14.19 -0.54 -10.96
N GLY A 19 -15.20 -0.37 -11.84
CA GLY A 19 -14.98 -0.01 -13.25
C GLY A 19 -14.15 -1.07 -13.98
N MET A 20 -14.39 -2.34 -13.67
CA MET A 20 -13.63 -3.49 -14.16
C MET A 20 -14.53 -4.53 -14.83
N ARG A 21 -13.91 -5.50 -15.49
CA ARG A 21 -14.53 -6.75 -15.91
C ARG A 21 -13.78 -7.90 -15.28
N PHE A 22 -14.49 -8.96 -14.94
CA PHE A 22 -13.86 -10.22 -14.57
C PHE A 22 -13.36 -10.93 -15.83
N VAL A 23 -12.08 -11.27 -15.82
CA VAL A 23 -11.36 -11.91 -16.93
C VAL A 23 -11.15 -13.36 -16.56
N PRO A 24 -11.76 -14.32 -17.25
CA PRO A 24 -11.60 -15.75 -16.96
C PRO A 24 -10.29 -16.32 -17.50
N GLY A 25 -9.97 -17.53 -17.10
CA GLY A 25 -8.87 -18.31 -17.70
C GLY A 25 -7.51 -18.11 -17.04
N ASN A 26 -7.46 -17.67 -15.79
CA ASN A 26 -6.19 -17.40 -15.11
C ASN A 26 -5.85 -18.46 -14.07
N ALA A 27 -4.55 -18.76 -13.93
CA ALA A 27 -4.01 -19.42 -12.75
C ALA A 27 -3.48 -18.36 -11.77
N THR A 28 -3.56 -18.67 -10.47
CA THR A 28 -3.10 -17.76 -9.42
C THR A 28 -2.22 -18.48 -8.41
N ARG A 29 -1.21 -17.78 -7.89
CA ARG A 29 -0.36 -18.24 -6.79
C ARG A 29 -0.18 -17.12 -5.78
N LEU A 30 -0.60 -17.36 -4.53
CA LEU A 30 -0.38 -16.43 -3.43
C LEU A 30 1.10 -16.45 -3.04
N LEU A 31 1.69 -15.28 -2.84
CA LEU A 31 3.09 -15.09 -2.50
C LEU A 31 3.17 -14.30 -1.19
N ILE A 32 3.78 -14.91 -0.19
CA ILE A 32 3.91 -14.34 1.15
C ILE A 32 5.33 -13.84 1.32
N ASP A 33 5.45 -12.55 1.64
CA ASP A 33 6.70 -11.83 1.90
C ASP A 33 7.73 -11.87 0.75
N GLY A 34 8.82 -11.14 0.90
CA GLY A 34 9.90 -11.08 -0.09
C GLY A 34 10.48 -12.44 -0.46
N PRO A 35 10.75 -13.36 0.51
CA PRO A 35 11.32 -14.67 0.21
C PRO A 35 10.51 -15.54 -0.77
N GLN A 36 9.20 -15.34 -0.90
CA GLN A 36 8.38 -15.99 -1.92
C GLN A 36 8.15 -15.12 -3.16
N ALA A 37 7.95 -13.81 -2.95
CA ALA A 37 7.60 -12.90 -4.04
C ALA A 37 8.78 -12.57 -4.95
N TYR A 38 9.97 -12.36 -4.39
CA TYR A 38 11.13 -11.95 -5.19
C TYR A 38 11.64 -13.04 -6.14
N PRO A 39 11.79 -14.31 -5.71
CA PRO A 39 12.07 -15.38 -6.67
C PRO A 39 11.05 -15.45 -7.81
N ALA A 40 9.75 -15.37 -7.51
CA ALA A 40 8.71 -15.40 -8.52
C ALA A 40 8.79 -14.22 -9.51
N MET A 41 9.08 -13.01 -9.01
CA MET A 41 9.30 -11.84 -9.86
C MET A 41 10.55 -11.99 -10.73
N LEU A 42 11.65 -12.48 -10.16
CA LEU A 42 12.92 -12.70 -10.89
C LEU A 42 12.76 -13.79 -11.93
N ASP A 43 12.08 -14.90 -11.61
CA ASP A 43 11.77 -15.97 -12.55
C ASP A 43 10.95 -15.44 -13.74
N ALA A 44 9.91 -14.63 -13.47
CA ALA A 44 9.12 -14.00 -14.52
C ALA A 44 9.97 -13.07 -15.40
N ILE A 45 10.87 -12.28 -14.81
CA ILE A 45 11.80 -11.41 -15.52
C ILE A 45 12.74 -12.25 -16.39
N GLN A 46 13.36 -13.31 -15.83
CA GLN A 46 14.31 -14.15 -16.52
C GLN A 46 13.68 -14.95 -17.67
N ALA A 47 12.41 -15.36 -17.52
CA ALA A 47 11.66 -16.08 -18.55
C ALA A 47 11.16 -15.18 -19.69
N ALA A 48 11.18 -13.86 -19.52
CA ALA A 48 10.68 -12.93 -20.51
C ALA A 48 11.54 -12.96 -21.81
N GLU A 49 10.91 -13.13 -22.97
CA GLU A 49 11.60 -13.20 -24.25
C GLU A 49 11.49 -11.90 -25.05
N ARG A 50 10.33 -11.23 -24.99
CA ARG A 50 10.02 -10.10 -25.84
C ARG A 50 10.00 -8.77 -25.08
N TRP A 51 9.31 -8.71 -23.94
CA TRP A 51 9.20 -7.48 -23.20
C TRP A 51 8.91 -7.69 -21.70
N ILE A 52 9.34 -6.69 -20.90
CA ILE A 52 9.11 -6.57 -19.47
C ILE A 52 8.59 -5.18 -19.17
N HIS A 53 7.44 -5.07 -18.53
CA HIS A 53 6.96 -3.85 -17.89
C HIS A 53 7.09 -3.99 -16.38
N PHE A 54 7.92 -3.17 -15.79
CA PHE A 54 8.16 -3.16 -14.35
C PHE A 54 7.80 -1.79 -13.78
N GLU A 55 6.83 -1.77 -12.89
CA GLU A 55 6.33 -0.59 -12.19
C GLU A 55 6.49 -0.80 -10.68
N ASN A 56 7.18 0.11 -10.00
CA ASN A 56 7.33 -0.01 -8.56
C ASN A 56 7.49 1.35 -7.88
N TYR A 57 6.80 1.52 -6.74
CA TYR A 57 6.87 2.75 -5.95
C TYR A 57 8.27 3.00 -5.40
N ILE A 58 8.89 1.98 -4.79
CA ILE A 58 10.24 2.07 -4.23
C ILE A 58 11.13 1.02 -4.86
N ILE A 59 12.26 1.46 -5.43
CA ILE A 59 13.40 0.62 -5.74
C ILE A 59 14.60 1.22 -5.01
N ARG A 60 15.25 0.41 -4.15
CA ARG A 60 16.43 0.78 -3.40
C ARG A 60 17.70 0.58 -4.22
N ASP A 61 18.77 1.31 -3.89
CA ASP A 61 20.14 1.00 -4.33
C ASP A 61 20.85 0.20 -3.21
N ASP A 62 20.33 -1.00 -2.94
CA ASP A 62 20.83 -1.99 -2.00
C ASP A 62 21.06 -3.32 -2.72
N ALA A 63 21.44 -4.38 -2.00
CA ALA A 63 21.74 -5.67 -2.61
C ALA A 63 20.52 -6.24 -3.37
N THR A 64 19.33 -6.14 -2.79
CA THR A 64 18.06 -6.58 -3.42
C THR A 64 17.75 -5.78 -4.67
N GLY A 65 17.77 -4.45 -4.60
CA GLY A 65 17.50 -3.59 -5.76
C GLY A 65 18.51 -3.79 -6.88
N ARG A 66 19.77 -4.00 -6.56
CA ARG A 66 20.82 -4.31 -7.55
C ARG A 66 20.61 -5.66 -8.22
N GLN A 67 20.14 -6.69 -7.48
CA GLN A 67 19.77 -7.99 -8.04
C GLN A 67 18.67 -7.85 -9.11
N PHE A 68 17.60 -7.12 -8.81
CA PHE A 68 16.52 -6.84 -9.77
C PHE A 68 17.03 -6.05 -10.97
N CYS A 69 17.81 -4.99 -10.74
CA CYS A 69 18.39 -4.21 -11.83
C CYS A 69 19.31 -5.04 -12.73
N ALA A 70 20.13 -5.94 -12.17
CA ALA A 70 20.97 -6.85 -12.93
C ALA A 70 20.12 -7.78 -13.82
N ALA A 71 19.06 -8.41 -13.28
CA ALA A 71 18.16 -9.26 -14.05
C ALA A 71 17.51 -8.52 -15.23
N LEU A 72 17.08 -7.26 -15.01
CA LEU A 72 16.53 -6.42 -16.07
C LEU A 72 17.57 -6.06 -17.14
N ILE A 73 18.81 -5.75 -16.73
CA ILE A 73 19.94 -5.46 -17.63
C ILE A 73 20.27 -6.69 -18.49
N ASP A 74 20.31 -7.88 -17.89
CA ASP A 74 20.60 -9.13 -18.60
C ASP A 74 19.54 -9.42 -19.67
N ARG A 75 18.26 -9.19 -19.36
CA ARG A 75 17.17 -9.37 -20.33
C ARG A 75 17.20 -8.31 -21.45
N ALA A 76 17.48 -7.04 -21.10
CA ALA A 76 17.64 -5.99 -22.11
C ALA A 76 18.80 -6.30 -23.08
N ARG A 77 19.94 -6.76 -22.56
CA ARG A 77 21.08 -7.20 -23.37
C ARG A 77 20.78 -8.43 -24.23
N ALA A 78 19.88 -9.30 -23.76
CA ALA A 78 19.41 -10.45 -24.54
C ALA A 78 18.35 -10.06 -25.61
N GLY A 79 17.98 -8.79 -25.71
CA GLY A 79 17.09 -8.27 -26.75
C GLY A 79 15.65 -8.02 -26.33
N ALA A 80 15.29 -8.23 -25.07
CA ALA A 80 13.96 -7.91 -24.57
C ALA A 80 13.78 -6.38 -24.42
N THR A 81 12.61 -5.87 -24.76
CA THR A 81 12.22 -4.48 -24.50
C THR A 81 11.89 -4.32 -23.03
N VAL A 82 12.69 -3.59 -22.27
CA VAL A 82 12.49 -3.40 -20.82
C VAL A 82 12.06 -1.98 -20.54
N ARG A 83 10.88 -1.82 -19.92
CA ARG A 83 10.33 -0.54 -19.43
C ARG A 83 10.22 -0.55 -17.92
N LEU A 84 10.89 0.39 -17.29
CA LEU A 84 10.91 0.56 -15.84
C LEU A 84 10.28 1.90 -15.46
N LEU A 85 9.14 1.85 -14.77
CA LEU A 85 8.45 3.01 -14.21
C LEU A 85 8.64 3.04 -12.69
N THR A 86 9.12 4.16 -12.17
CA THR A 86 9.30 4.35 -10.73
C THR A 86 8.67 5.66 -10.28
N ASP A 87 8.16 5.71 -9.06
CA ASP A 87 7.75 6.99 -8.47
C ASP A 87 8.98 7.84 -8.13
N TRP A 88 8.92 9.15 -8.45
CA TRP A 88 10.06 10.04 -8.21
C TRP A 88 10.41 10.17 -6.73
N LEU A 89 9.41 10.26 -5.84
CA LEU A 89 9.61 10.41 -4.40
C LEU A 89 9.97 9.06 -3.75
N GLY A 90 9.23 8.00 -4.08
CA GLY A 90 9.43 6.67 -3.53
C GLY A 90 10.81 6.13 -3.87
N SER A 91 11.20 6.21 -5.13
CA SER A 91 12.49 5.73 -5.64
C SER A 91 13.59 6.80 -5.66
N ARG A 92 13.51 7.83 -4.81
CA ARG A 92 14.56 8.89 -4.72
C ARG A 92 15.94 8.34 -4.35
N ARG A 93 16.00 7.18 -3.70
CA ARG A 93 17.23 6.48 -3.34
C ARG A 93 17.74 5.52 -4.42
N LEU A 94 17.05 5.38 -5.54
CA LEU A 94 17.63 4.76 -6.73
C LEU A 94 18.74 5.68 -7.24
N GLY A 95 19.98 5.32 -6.98
CA GLY A 95 21.16 6.15 -7.21
C GLY A 95 21.33 6.55 -8.69
N ARG A 96 21.95 7.71 -8.94
CA ARG A 96 22.22 8.18 -10.32
C ARG A 96 23.07 7.18 -11.10
N ARG A 97 24.02 6.50 -10.43
CA ARG A 97 24.89 5.50 -11.03
C ARG A 97 24.06 4.31 -11.54
N LEU A 98 23.23 3.68 -10.68
CA LEU A 98 22.41 2.54 -11.04
C LEU A 98 21.39 2.90 -12.12
N ALA A 99 20.79 4.09 -12.06
CA ALA A 99 19.92 4.60 -13.11
C ALA A 99 20.65 4.82 -14.45
N GLY A 100 21.94 5.19 -14.41
CA GLY A 100 22.81 5.30 -15.59
C GLY A 100 23.12 3.93 -16.20
N GLU A 101 23.43 2.94 -15.37
CA GLU A 101 23.70 1.56 -15.79
C GLU A 101 22.47 0.94 -16.47
N LEU A 102 21.27 1.15 -15.94
CA LEU A 102 20.02 0.70 -16.55
C LEU A 102 19.82 1.32 -17.94
N ARG A 103 19.99 2.64 -18.08
CA ARG A 103 19.84 3.33 -19.37
C ARG A 103 20.92 2.92 -20.39
N ALA A 104 22.16 2.73 -19.94
CA ALA A 104 23.26 2.27 -20.78
C ALA A 104 23.02 0.86 -21.34
N ALA A 105 22.24 0.03 -20.64
CA ALA A 105 21.80 -1.28 -21.11
C ALA A 105 20.58 -1.23 -22.05
N GLY A 106 20.08 -0.05 -22.39
CA GLY A 106 18.92 0.12 -23.27
C GLY A 106 17.56 0.09 -22.56
N ILE A 107 17.52 0.07 -21.23
CA ILE A 107 16.27 0.09 -20.47
C ILE A 107 15.63 1.47 -20.53
N GLU A 108 14.34 1.52 -20.91
CA GLU A 108 13.54 2.73 -20.85
C GLU A 108 13.13 3.00 -19.39
N LEU A 109 13.92 3.83 -18.68
CA LEU A 109 13.65 4.22 -17.29
C LEU A 109 12.93 5.57 -17.24
N ARG A 110 11.70 5.58 -16.68
CA ARG A 110 10.91 6.78 -16.41
C ARG A 110 10.63 6.94 -14.92
N ARG A 111 10.49 8.20 -14.50
CA ARG A 111 10.12 8.56 -13.13
C ARG A 111 8.77 9.28 -13.16
N PHE A 112 7.79 8.69 -12.49
CA PHE A 112 6.48 9.29 -12.37
C PHE A 112 6.51 10.51 -11.45
N ASN A 113 5.83 11.55 -11.89
CA ASN A 113 5.53 12.77 -11.14
C ASN A 113 6.75 13.40 -10.42
N PRO A 114 7.79 13.81 -11.14
CA PRO A 114 8.83 14.66 -10.58
C PRO A 114 8.22 15.99 -10.10
N PRO A 115 8.75 16.61 -9.02
CA PRO A 115 8.16 17.81 -8.45
C PRO A 115 8.16 18.97 -9.46
N ARG A 116 7.02 19.65 -9.54
CA ARG A 116 6.82 20.84 -10.37
C ARG A 116 6.64 22.05 -9.44
N LEU A 117 7.39 23.12 -9.67
CA LEU A 117 7.48 24.27 -8.76
C LEU A 117 6.12 24.95 -8.47
N LEU A 118 5.18 24.89 -9.42
CA LEU A 118 3.88 25.57 -9.33
C LEU A 118 2.69 24.63 -9.13
N ASP A 119 2.91 23.32 -9.07
CA ASP A 119 1.85 22.30 -8.94
C ASP A 119 1.89 21.65 -7.55
N LEU A 120 1.51 22.40 -6.52
CA LEU A 120 1.53 21.95 -5.12
C LEU A 120 0.60 20.74 -4.89
N ILE A 121 -0.54 20.69 -5.58
CA ILE A 121 -1.54 19.63 -5.43
C ILE A 121 -1.14 18.41 -6.25
N GLY A 122 -0.75 18.57 -7.51
CA GLY A 122 -0.29 17.48 -8.36
C GLY A 122 0.95 16.79 -7.79
N ASN A 123 1.83 17.54 -7.11
CA ASN A 123 3.02 16.97 -6.48
C ASN A 123 2.73 15.97 -5.35
N ILE A 124 1.51 15.90 -4.82
CA ILE A 124 1.12 14.95 -3.76
C ILE A 124 0.75 13.58 -4.34
N THR A 125 0.24 13.55 -5.56
CA THR A 125 -0.16 12.31 -6.25
C THR A 125 1.03 11.40 -6.49
N ARG A 126 0.93 10.13 -6.08
CA ARG A 126 2.01 9.13 -6.25
C ARG A 126 1.57 7.99 -7.13
N ASP A 127 2.53 7.42 -7.82
CA ASP A 127 2.44 6.08 -8.38
C ASP A 127 2.77 5.08 -7.26
N HIS A 128 1.72 4.51 -6.65
CA HIS A 128 1.90 3.58 -5.55
C HIS A 128 1.70 2.11 -5.97
N ARG A 129 1.66 1.85 -7.27
CA ARG A 129 1.56 0.49 -7.83
C ARG A 129 2.86 -0.29 -7.68
N LYS A 130 2.75 -1.61 -7.65
CA LYS A 130 3.87 -2.55 -7.65
C LYS A 130 3.47 -3.71 -8.55
N LEU A 131 4.06 -3.73 -9.74
CA LEU A 131 3.70 -4.64 -10.82
C LEU A 131 4.95 -5.06 -11.59
N VAL A 132 5.08 -6.34 -11.82
CA VAL A 132 5.89 -6.92 -12.90
C VAL A 132 4.93 -7.60 -13.85
N VAL A 133 5.01 -7.33 -15.13
CA VAL A 133 4.26 -8.08 -16.15
C VAL A 133 5.16 -8.34 -17.36
N THR A 134 5.13 -9.57 -17.85
CA THR A 134 6.04 -10.05 -18.89
C THR A 134 5.30 -10.78 -19.99
N ASP A 135 5.72 -10.59 -21.23
CA ASP A 135 5.27 -11.31 -22.45
C ASP A 135 3.77 -11.60 -22.50
N ARG A 136 2.96 -10.79 -21.75
CA ARG A 136 1.49 -10.82 -21.65
C ARG A 136 0.90 -12.06 -20.95
N ASN A 137 1.76 -12.94 -20.41
CA ASN A 137 1.32 -14.20 -19.83
C ASN A 137 1.40 -14.21 -18.31
N THR A 138 2.42 -13.57 -17.72
CA THR A 138 2.69 -13.61 -16.29
C THR A 138 2.72 -12.20 -15.71
N ALA A 139 2.01 -12.00 -14.61
CA ALA A 139 2.10 -10.79 -13.81
C ALA A 139 2.26 -11.12 -12.33
N VAL A 140 3.01 -10.28 -11.61
CA VAL A 140 3.08 -10.29 -10.14
C VAL A 140 2.69 -8.92 -9.63
N ILE A 141 1.68 -8.88 -8.77
CA ILE A 141 1.12 -7.65 -8.19
C ILE A 141 0.94 -7.80 -6.68
N GLY A 142 1.09 -6.71 -5.92
CA GLY A 142 0.88 -6.72 -4.47
C GLY A 142 1.36 -5.49 -3.74
N GLY A 143 1.73 -5.66 -2.48
CA GLY A 143 2.22 -4.58 -1.62
C GLY A 143 3.74 -4.37 -1.70
N LEU A 144 4.52 -5.34 -2.18
CA LEU A 144 5.97 -5.37 -2.05
C LEU A 144 6.67 -4.32 -2.91
N CYS A 145 7.51 -3.51 -2.27
CA CYS A 145 8.51 -2.73 -2.98
C CYS A 145 9.83 -3.52 -3.11
N ILE A 146 10.82 -2.96 -3.79
CA ILE A 146 12.12 -3.62 -4.01
C ILE A 146 13.16 -3.01 -3.09
N GLY A 147 13.57 -3.78 -2.08
CA GLY A 147 14.56 -3.38 -1.09
C GLY A 147 14.77 -4.44 -0.01
N GLU A 148 15.85 -4.29 0.76
CA GLU A 148 16.23 -5.23 1.81
C GLU A 148 15.20 -5.31 2.93
N GLU A 149 14.39 -4.26 3.15
CA GLU A 149 13.34 -4.27 4.16
C GLU A 149 12.30 -5.37 3.89
N TRP A 150 11.94 -5.62 2.63
CA TRP A 150 11.01 -6.68 2.23
C TRP A 150 11.70 -8.02 2.01
N ALA A 151 13.01 -8.03 1.69
CA ALA A 151 13.77 -9.26 1.52
C ALA A 151 14.02 -9.97 2.85
N GLY A 152 14.30 -9.18 3.89
CA GLY A 152 14.94 -9.67 5.09
C GLY A 152 16.40 -10.07 4.85
N ASP A 153 17.06 -10.50 5.91
CA ASP A 153 18.43 -11.02 5.85
C ASP A 153 18.57 -12.19 6.85
N PRO A 154 18.37 -13.43 6.38
CA PRO A 154 18.46 -14.61 7.25
C PRO A 154 19.84 -14.79 7.89
N ALA A 155 20.92 -14.32 7.22
CA ALA A 155 22.28 -14.45 7.76
C ALA A 155 22.50 -13.51 8.98
N ARG A 156 21.71 -12.44 9.10
CA ARG A 156 21.75 -11.47 10.20
C ARG A 156 20.55 -11.56 11.13
N ASP A 157 19.71 -12.60 10.97
CA ASP A 157 18.45 -12.78 11.72
C ASP A 157 17.50 -11.55 11.60
N ILE A 158 17.46 -10.94 10.41
CA ILE A 158 16.56 -9.84 10.11
C ILE A 158 15.38 -10.37 9.32
N PRO A 159 14.18 -10.45 9.94
CA PRO A 159 12.99 -10.93 9.24
C PRO A 159 12.53 -9.90 8.19
N PRO A 160 11.92 -10.36 7.07
CA PRO A 160 11.33 -9.49 6.07
C PRO A 160 10.13 -8.72 6.66
N TRP A 161 9.79 -7.61 6.03
CA TRP A 161 8.47 -7.01 6.24
C TRP A 161 7.40 -7.99 5.80
N ARG A 162 6.32 -8.08 6.62
CA ARG A 162 5.16 -8.92 6.30
C ARG A 162 4.34 -8.27 5.20
N ASP A 163 4.37 -8.85 4.00
CA ASP A 163 3.65 -8.33 2.84
C ASP A 163 3.01 -9.47 2.03
N THR A 164 2.21 -9.12 1.02
CA THR A 164 1.52 -10.11 0.19
C THR A 164 1.51 -9.67 -1.27
N ALA A 165 1.81 -10.61 -2.15
CA ALA A 165 1.61 -10.47 -3.58
C ALA A 165 0.83 -11.67 -4.13
N ILE A 166 0.39 -11.54 -5.37
CA ILE A 166 -0.23 -12.61 -6.14
C ILE A 166 0.42 -12.66 -7.52
N GLN A 167 0.86 -13.86 -7.92
CA GLN A 167 1.22 -14.14 -9.29
C GLN A 167 -0.03 -14.55 -10.05
N ILE A 168 -0.15 -14.06 -11.26
CA ILE A 168 -1.27 -14.28 -12.18
C ILE A 168 -0.69 -14.72 -13.51
N ASP A 169 -1.05 -15.90 -13.95
CA ASP A 169 -0.70 -16.41 -15.27
C ASP A 169 -1.98 -16.54 -16.11
N GLY A 170 -2.05 -15.82 -17.24
CA GLY A 170 -3.20 -15.85 -18.12
C GLY A 170 -3.71 -14.48 -18.59
N PRO A 171 -4.97 -14.41 -19.06
CA PRO A 171 -5.55 -13.25 -19.74
C PRO A 171 -5.53 -11.95 -18.94
N ALA A 172 -5.66 -12.00 -17.61
CA ALA A 172 -5.65 -10.81 -16.78
C ALA A 172 -4.31 -10.06 -16.80
N ALA A 173 -3.20 -10.74 -17.16
CA ALA A 173 -1.90 -10.10 -17.36
C ALA A 173 -1.95 -9.01 -18.46
N ILE A 174 -2.81 -9.14 -19.48
CA ILE A 174 -3.00 -8.09 -20.49
C ILE A 174 -3.62 -6.85 -19.87
N VAL A 175 -4.63 -7.02 -19.01
CA VAL A 175 -5.31 -5.88 -18.36
C VAL A 175 -4.33 -5.16 -17.43
N LEU A 176 -3.46 -5.92 -16.76
CA LEU A 176 -2.37 -5.36 -15.93
C LEU A 176 -1.33 -4.63 -16.79
N ALA A 177 -0.97 -5.17 -17.97
CA ALA A 177 -0.09 -4.48 -18.92
C ALA A 177 -0.73 -3.19 -19.45
N GLN A 178 -2.03 -3.17 -19.73
CA GLN A 178 -2.75 -1.95 -20.12
C GLN A 178 -2.80 -0.92 -18.99
N ALA A 179 -2.91 -1.37 -17.73
CA ALA A 179 -2.82 -0.48 -16.58
C ALA A 179 -1.44 0.17 -16.46
N PHE A 180 -0.35 -0.58 -16.73
CA PHE A 180 1.00 -0.04 -16.84
C PHE A 180 1.10 0.97 -17.98
N GLU A 181 0.61 0.64 -19.18
CA GLU A 181 0.64 1.51 -20.35
C GLU A 181 0.03 2.88 -20.07
N GLN A 182 -1.13 2.90 -19.42
CA GLN A 182 -1.81 4.13 -19.04
C GLN A 182 -0.91 5.06 -18.23
N LEU A 183 -0.22 4.54 -17.22
CA LEU A 183 0.65 5.36 -16.37
C LEU A 183 2.00 5.68 -17.05
N TRP A 184 2.48 4.76 -17.88
CA TRP A 184 3.65 4.98 -18.74
C TRP A 184 3.46 6.17 -19.69
N GLN A 185 2.28 6.27 -20.31
CA GLN A 185 1.91 7.40 -21.17
C GLN A 185 1.82 8.72 -20.40
N LEU A 186 1.23 8.70 -19.19
CA LEU A 186 1.19 9.87 -18.32
C LEU A 186 2.60 10.33 -17.89
N ALA A 187 3.55 9.39 -17.79
CA ALA A 187 4.97 9.68 -17.58
C ALA A 187 5.71 10.09 -18.88
N GLY A 188 4.99 10.31 -19.98
CA GLY A 188 5.51 10.74 -21.28
C GLY A 188 6.13 9.61 -22.11
N GLY A 189 5.84 8.34 -21.78
CA GLY A 189 6.28 7.19 -22.58
C GLY A 189 5.32 6.84 -23.71
N VAL A 190 5.78 6.01 -24.63
CA VAL A 190 4.97 5.45 -25.71
C VAL A 190 5.17 3.95 -25.73
N ILE A 191 4.10 3.20 -25.95
CA ILE A 191 4.13 1.75 -26.21
C ILE A 191 3.69 1.57 -27.66
N THR A 192 4.42 0.76 -28.42
CA THR A 192 4.13 0.54 -29.84
C THR A 192 2.73 -0.07 -30.02
N PRO A 193 1.88 0.50 -30.89
CA PRO A 193 0.59 -0.08 -31.19
C PRO A 193 0.73 -1.53 -31.65
N GLY A 194 0.01 -2.44 -30.99
CA GLY A 194 0.06 -3.87 -31.29
C GLY A 194 0.96 -4.69 -30.37
N GLU A 195 1.86 -4.09 -29.59
CA GLU A 195 2.68 -4.79 -28.60
C GLU A 195 1.81 -5.57 -27.59
N LEU A 196 0.69 -4.98 -27.17
CA LEU A 196 -0.28 -5.63 -26.30
C LEU A 196 -1.41 -6.38 -27.06
N ARG A 197 -1.29 -6.58 -28.38
CA ARG A 197 -2.26 -7.33 -29.18
C ARG A 197 -1.94 -8.84 -29.16
N GLY A 198 -2.95 -9.65 -29.29
CA GLY A 198 -2.91 -11.11 -29.36
C GLY A 198 -3.86 -11.74 -28.36
N GLU A 199 -4.20 -12.99 -28.59
CA GLU A 199 -5.03 -13.76 -27.65
C GLU A 199 -4.13 -14.35 -26.57
N PRO A 200 -4.43 -14.07 -25.29
CA PRO A 200 -3.67 -14.65 -24.20
C PRO A 200 -4.02 -16.13 -24.06
N GLU A 201 -3.06 -16.91 -23.67
CA GLU A 201 -3.26 -18.31 -23.37
C GLU A 201 -4.00 -18.48 -22.05
N LEU A 202 -5.03 -19.33 -22.04
CA LEU A 202 -5.73 -19.71 -20.83
C LEU A 202 -4.82 -20.61 -19.96
N ARG A 203 -4.67 -20.28 -18.68
CA ARG A 203 -3.75 -20.97 -17.77
C ARG A 203 -4.44 -21.60 -16.57
N GLY A 204 -5.73 -21.31 -16.36
CA GLY A 204 -6.48 -21.82 -15.23
C GLY A 204 -7.97 -21.43 -15.32
N GLU A 205 -8.66 -21.49 -14.19
CA GLU A 205 -10.10 -21.28 -14.10
C GLU A 205 -10.48 -19.98 -13.38
N ALA A 206 -9.52 -19.29 -12.77
CA ALA A 206 -9.82 -18.11 -11.98
C ALA A 206 -10.32 -16.94 -12.84
N GLU A 207 -11.34 -16.26 -12.35
CA GLU A 207 -11.86 -15.02 -12.91
C GLU A 207 -11.33 -13.84 -12.10
N ILE A 208 -10.60 -12.93 -12.75
CA ILE A 208 -9.91 -11.83 -12.09
C ILE A 208 -10.46 -10.49 -12.54
N GLY A 209 -10.94 -9.71 -11.59
CA GLY A 209 -11.24 -8.29 -11.77
C GLY A 209 -10.01 -7.43 -11.41
N VAL A 210 -9.53 -6.63 -12.36
CA VAL A 210 -8.44 -5.68 -12.12
C VAL A 210 -9.02 -4.30 -11.80
N ILE A 211 -8.76 -3.80 -10.59
CA ILE A 211 -9.24 -2.49 -10.13
C ILE A 211 -8.13 -1.47 -10.31
N ILE A 212 -8.30 -0.59 -11.28
CA ILE A 212 -7.35 0.50 -11.55
C ILE A 212 -7.77 1.71 -10.73
N GLY A 213 -7.03 1.95 -9.63
CA GLY A 213 -7.17 3.14 -8.79
C GLY A 213 -6.54 4.36 -9.46
N GLU A 214 -7.31 5.45 -9.52
CA GLU A 214 -6.90 6.72 -10.09
C GLU A 214 -7.30 7.84 -9.14
N PRO A 215 -6.53 8.94 -9.08
CA PRO A 215 -6.90 10.10 -8.28
C PRO A 215 -8.34 10.56 -8.53
N SER A 216 -9.03 10.92 -7.47
CA SER A 216 -10.44 11.38 -7.49
C SER A 216 -11.48 10.35 -7.98
N ARG A 217 -11.08 9.10 -8.21
CA ARG A 217 -11.98 8.00 -8.60
C ARG A 217 -12.03 6.94 -7.49
N ALA A 218 -13.02 7.00 -6.63
CA ALA A 218 -13.17 6.12 -5.48
C ALA A 218 -13.52 4.65 -5.83
N ARG A 219 -12.91 4.06 -6.88
CA ARG A 219 -13.24 2.71 -7.35
C ARG A 219 -12.94 1.65 -6.30
N ILE A 220 -11.73 1.66 -5.78
CA ILE A 220 -11.28 0.70 -4.77
C ILE A 220 -12.09 0.86 -3.49
N GLN A 221 -12.30 2.10 -3.03
CA GLN A 221 -13.13 2.40 -1.86
C GLN A 221 -14.53 1.81 -2.00
N ARG A 222 -15.21 2.04 -3.13
CA ARG A 222 -16.56 1.51 -3.38
C ARG A 222 -16.60 -0.01 -3.42
N VAL A 223 -15.57 -0.66 -3.97
CA VAL A 223 -15.46 -2.13 -3.95
C VAL A 223 -15.34 -2.63 -2.51
N VAL A 224 -14.48 -2.01 -1.69
CA VAL A 224 -14.31 -2.41 -0.28
C VAL A 224 -15.58 -2.14 0.53
N GLU A 225 -16.27 -1.03 0.30
CA GLU A 225 -17.57 -0.73 0.92
C GLU A 225 -18.63 -1.78 0.55
N LEU A 226 -18.67 -2.22 -0.71
CA LEU A 226 -19.58 -3.29 -1.15
C LEU A 226 -19.22 -4.66 -0.56
N LEU A 227 -17.91 -4.97 -0.44
CA LEU A 227 -17.49 -6.20 0.24
C LEU A 227 -17.91 -6.18 1.72
N ALA A 228 -17.77 -5.04 2.39
CA ALA A 228 -18.18 -4.89 3.79
C ALA A 228 -19.70 -4.98 3.95
N ALA A 229 -20.46 -4.37 3.03
CA ALA A 229 -21.94 -4.41 3.06
C ALA A 229 -22.52 -5.76 2.66
N GLY A 230 -21.80 -6.52 1.83
CA GLY A 230 -22.23 -7.83 1.32
C GLY A 230 -21.74 -9.03 2.14
N ALA A 231 -20.78 -8.84 3.03
CA ALA A 231 -20.28 -9.91 3.89
C ALA A 231 -21.38 -10.41 4.85
N VAL A 232 -21.53 -11.73 4.95
CA VAL A 232 -22.58 -12.38 5.75
C VAL A 232 -21.99 -13.05 7.00
N GLU A 233 -20.83 -13.72 6.85
CA GLU A 233 -20.20 -14.47 7.93
C GLU A 233 -18.99 -13.74 8.50
N ARG A 234 -18.05 -13.32 7.64
CA ARG A 234 -16.78 -12.76 8.08
C ARG A 234 -16.17 -11.81 7.06
N LEU A 235 -15.49 -10.80 7.58
CA LEU A 235 -14.71 -9.83 6.82
C LEU A 235 -13.36 -9.64 7.49
N TRP A 236 -12.29 -10.21 6.92
CA TRP A 236 -10.95 -10.11 7.48
C TRP A 236 -10.07 -9.21 6.61
N VAL A 237 -9.52 -8.19 7.22
CA VAL A 237 -8.78 -7.11 6.56
C VAL A 237 -7.38 -7.00 7.13
N THR A 238 -6.37 -7.10 6.28
CA THR A 238 -4.99 -6.73 6.60
C THR A 238 -4.66 -5.41 5.92
N ASP A 239 -4.19 -4.42 6.67
CA ASP A 239 -3.85 -3.11 6.10
C ASP A 239 -2.69 -2.45 6.84
N ALA A 240 -1.77 -1.83 6.07
CA ALA A 240 -0.57 -1.19 6.63
C ALA A 240 -0.86 0.16 7.28
N TYR A 241 -1.85 0.92 6.76
CA TYR A 241 -2.11 2.30 7.15
C TYR A 241 -3.60 2.62 7.17
N LEU A 242 -4.35 1.95 8.04
CA LEU A 242 -5.81 2.10 8.16
C LEU A 242 -6.17 3.46 8.78
N VAL A 243 -6.50 4.43 7.93
CA VAL A 243 -7.13 5.71 8.29
C VAL A 243 -8.30 5.91 7.34
N ALA A 244 -9.32 5.05 7.49
CA ALA A 244 -10.39 4.91 6.52
C ALA A 244 -11.21 6.20 6.35
N PRO A 245 -11.60 6.57 5.11
CA PRO A 245 -12.61 7.59 4.86
C PRO A 245 -13.90 7.27 5.61
N ARG A 246 -14.66 8.33 5.96
CA ARG A 246 -15.84 8.20 6.82
C ARG A 246 -16.83 7.13 6.35
N SER A 247 -17.13 7.06 5.05
CA SER A 247 -18.09 6.08 4.51
C SER A 247 -17.56 4.66 4.64
N LEU A 248 -16.30 4.41 4.30
CA LEU A 248 -15.67 3.11 4.46
C LEU A 248 -15.59 2.70 5.94
N PHE A 249 -15.22 3.63 6.83
CA PHE A 249 -15.21 3.37 8.26
C PHE A 249 -16.59 2.99 8.78
N GLN A 250 -17.64 3.69 8.30
CA GLN A 250 -19.03 3.37 8.65
C GLN A 250 -19.45 1.99 8.15
N SER A 251 -19.04 1.59 6.92
CA SER A 251 -19.34 0.26 6.38
C SER A 251 -18.73 -0.86 7.23
N LEU A 252 -17.51 -0.66 7.76
CA LEU A 252 -16.88 -1.61 8.69
C LEU A 252 -17.63 -1.70 10.03
N LEU A 253 -18.07 -0.55 10.57
CA LEU A 253 -18.90 -0.51 11.79
C LEU A 253 -20.23 -1.23 11.61
N ASP A 254 -20.90 -1.00 10.48
CA ASP A 254 -22.22 -1.57 10.21
C ASP A 254 -22.13 -3.08 9.98
N ALA A 255 -21.10 -3.57 9.29
CA ALA A 255 -20.81 -5.00 9.16
C ALA A 255 -20.64 -5.66 10.55
N ALA A 256 -19.80 -5.08 11.41
CA ALA A 256 -19.58 -5.62 12.75
C ALA A 256 -20.85 -5.60 13.61
N ARG A 257 -21.63 -4.51 13.59
CA ARG A 257 -22.91 -4.39 14.31
C ARG A 257 -23.97 -5.38 13.80
N SER A 258 -23.90 -5.77 12.53
CA SER A 258 -24.78 -6.76 11.94
C SER A 258 -24.40 -8.21 12.25
N GLY A 259 -23.35 -8.41 13.05
CA GLY A 259 -22.90 -9.74 13.50
C GLY A 259 -21.87 -10.41 12.60
N VAL A 260 -21.36 -9.71 11.58
CA VAL A 260 -20.23 -10.21 10.77
C VAL A 260 -18.97 -10.27 11.63
N ASP A 261 -18.22 -11.37 11.57
CA ASP A 261 -16.89 -11.49 12.20
C ASP A 261 -15.88 -10.59 11.47
N VAL A 262 -15.85 -9.31 11.86
CA VAL A 262 -14.91 -8.32 11.31
C VAL A 262 -13.61 -8.38 12.08
N ARG A 263 -12.51 -8.74 11.40
CA ARG A 263 -11.17 -8.74 11.98
C ARG A 263 -10.24 -7.82 11.20
N LEU A 264 -9.50 -7.00 11.94
CA LEU A 264 -8.52 -6.07 11.39
C LEU A 264 -7.13 -6.45 11.90
N LEU A 265 -6.20 -6.73 10.99
CA LEU A 265 -4.80 -6.98 11.28
C LEU A 265 -3.99 -5.77 10.84
N LEU A 266 -3.38 -5.08 11.78
CA LEU A 266 -2.74 -3.78 11.61
C LEU A 266 -1.32 -3.80 12.19
N PRO A 267 -0.40 -2.91 11.74
CA PRO A 267 0.96 -2.90 12.25
C PRO A 267 1.03 -2.40 13.70
N GLY A 268 1.66 -3.18 14.57
CA GLY A 268 2.01 -2.75 15.93
C GLY A 268 3.21 -1.80 15.95
N ALA A 269 4.16 -2.01 15.01
CA ALA A 269 5.25 -1.09 14.69
C ALA A 269 5.08 -0.59 13.25
N SER A 270 5.42 0.67 12.97
CA SER A 270 5.27 1.26 11.63
C SER A 270 6.43 2.19 11.34
N ASP A 271 6.85 2.24 10.08
CA ASP A 271 7.76 3.22 9.50
C ASP A 271 7.18 4.65 9.55
N LEU A 272 5.84 4.77 9.63
CA LEU A 272 5.10 6.03 9.79
C LEU A 272 4.34 6.09 11.13
N PRO A 273 5.02 6.36 12.28
CA PRO A 273 4.40 6.32 13.61
C PRO A 273 3.20 7.25 13.78
N VAL A 274 3.16 8.37 13.06
CA VAL A 274 2.03 9.31 13.07
C VAL A 274 0.78 8.64 12.49
N ILE A 275 0.89 7.95 11.37
CA ILE A 275 -0.24 7.26 10.73
C ILE A 275 -0.75 6.12 11.62
N ARG A 276 0.15 5.32 12.20
CA ARG A 276 -0.22 4.30 13.18
C ARG A 276 -1.01 4.88 14.37
N ASN A 277 -0.59 6.02 14.89
CA ASN A 277 -1.28 6.66 16.02
C ASN A 277 -2.66 7.21 15.60
N LEU A 278 -2.81 7.69 14.35
CA LEU A 278 -4.10 8.08 13.79
C LEU A 278 -5.03 6.86 13.62
N SER A 279 -4.53 5.72 13.14
CA SER A 279 -5.29 4.47 13.05
C SER A 279 -5.90 4.08 14.39
N ARG A 280 -5.12 4.20 15.47
CA ARG A 280 -5.57 3.85 16.83
C ARG A 280 -6.70 4.71 17.37
N ILE A 281 -6.92 5.91 16.83
CA ILE A 281 -8.08 6.76 17.21
C ILE A 281 -9.38 6.08 16.77
N GLY A 282 -9.38 5.36 15.66
CA GLY A 282 -10.54 4.62 15.16
C GLY A 282 -10.81 3.28 15.84
N TYR A 283 -9.92 2.78 16.70
CA TYR A 283 -10.07 1.44 17.30
C TYR A 283 -11.29 1.33 18.21
N ARG A 284 -11.49 2.32 19.09
CA ARG A 284 -12.56 2.25 20.07
C ARG A 284 -13.95 2.06 19.47
N PRO A 285 -14.40 2.85 18.50
CA PRO A 285 -15.71 2.64 17.88
C PRO A 285 -15.84 1.27 17.19
N LEU A 286 -14.78 0.75 16.57
CA LEU A 286 -14.77 -0.57 15.92
C LEU A 286 -14.91 -1.70 16.95
N LEU A 287 -14.16 -1.63 18.04
CA LEU A 287 -14.25 -2.59 19.15
C LEU A 287 -15.63 -2.54 19.82
N GLU A 288 -16.20 -1.35 20.04
CA GLU A 288 -17.56 -1.16 20.56
C GLU A 288 -18.63 -1.71 19.61
N ALA A 289 -18.36 -1.74 18.31
CA ALA A 289 -19.24 -2.35 17.31
C ALA A 289 -19.12 -3.89 17.23
N GLY A 290 -18.14 -4.50 17.90
CA GLY A 290 -17.89 -5.95 17.90
C GLY A 290 -16.77 -6.41 16.97
N ALA A 291 -16.08 -5.49 16.28
CA ALA A 291 -14.92 -5.87 15.47
C ALA A 291 -13.74 -6.27 16.39
N ARG A 292 -12.88 -7.16 15.91
CA ARG A 292 -11.65 -7.56 16.58
C ARG A 292 -10.45 -6.93 15.88
N ILE A 293 -9.50 -6.40 16.65
CA ILE A 293 -8.31 -5.72 16.13
C ILE A 293 -7.06 -6.40 16.67
N PHE A 294 -6.15 -6.72 15.78
CA PHE A 294 -4.88 -7.37 16.08
C PHE A 294 -3.72 -6.47 15.63
N GLU A 295 -2.75 -6.24 16.51
CA GLU A 295 -1.52 -5.51 16.19
C GLU A 295 -0.36 -6.47 15.99
N TRP A 296 0.15 -6.54 14.77
CA TRP A 296 1.32 -7.33 14.36
C TRP A 296 2.54 -7.03 15.24
N SER A 297 3.19 -8.07 15.76
CA SER A 297 4.34 -7.92 16.67
C SER A 297 5.69 -7.94 15.98
N GLY A 298 5.76 -8.32 14.69
CA GLY A 298 6.98 -8.33 13.88
C GLY A 298 7.43 -6.94 13.42
N PRO A 299 8.37 -6.84 12.46
CA PRO A 299 8.98 -5.56 12.04
C PRO A 299 7.96 -4.57 11.51
N MET A 300 7.44 -4.82 10.33
CA MET A 300 6.40 -4.01 9.68
C MET A 300 5.41 -4.94 9.00
N LEU A 301 4.13 -4.70 9.21
CA LEU A 301 3.06 -5.29 8.41
C LEU A 301 2.71 -4.32 7.29
N HIS A 302 3.02 -4.71 6.05
CA HIS A 302 2.80 -3.87 4.88
C HIS A 302 1.81 -4.46 3.87
N ALA A 303 1.24 -5.63 4.14
CA ALA A 303 0.24 -6.29 3.29
C ALA A 303 -1.09 -5.51 3.22
N LYS A 304 -1.76 -5.60 2.06
CA LYS A 304 -3.08 -5.03 1.82
C LYS A 304 -3.97 -6.11 1.20
N THR A 305 -4.67 -6.84 2.07
CA THR A 305 -5.53 -7.94 1.67
C THR A 305 -6.89 -7.85 2.35
N ILE A 306 -7.91 -8.32 1.65
CA ILE A 306 -9.25 -8.51 2.21
C ILE A 306 -9.72 -9.90 1.80
N VAL A 307 -10.32 -10.61 2.73
CA VAL A 307 -11.10 -11.81 2.45
C VAL A 307 -12.47 -11.67 3.10
N ALA A 308 -13.54 -11.83 2.29
CA ALA A 308 -14.91 -11.81 2.75
C ALA A 308 -15.54 -13.17 2.47
N ASP A 309 -16.18 -13.73 3.49
CA ASP A 309 -16.89 -15.03 3.49
C ASP A 309 -16.07 -16.18 2.91
N GLY A 310 -14.73 -16.10 3.07
CA GLY A 310 -13.78 -17.13 2.62
C GLY A 310 -13.68 -17.30 1.10
N ALA A 311 -14.27 -16.43 0.30
CA ALA A 311 -14.31 -16.57 -1.16
C ALA A 311 -13.97 -15.29 -1.93
N TRP A 312 -14.43 -14.13 -1.48
CA TRP A 312 -14.06 -12.86 -2.08
C TRP A 312 -12.71 -12.39 -1.59
N CYS A 313 -11.73 -12.34 -2.49
CA CYS A 313 -10.33 -12.05 -2.20
C CYS A 313 -9.89 -10.78 -2.91
N ARG A 314 -9.36 -9.80 -2.16
CA ARG A 314 -8.67 -8.63 -2.70
C ARG A 314 -7.21 -8.66 -2.30
N VAL A 315 -6.30 -8.47 -3.26
CA VAL A 315 -4.85 -8.31 -3.05
C VAL A 315 -4.37 -7.14 -3.91
N GLY A 316 -3.53 -6.26 -3.37
CA GLY A 316 -2.98 -5.16 -4.16
C GLY A 316 -2.13 -4.17 -3.40
N SER A 317 -2.02 -2.97 -3.96
CA SER A 317 -1.17 -1.89 -3.43
C SER A 317 -1.91 -0.93 -2.50
N SER A 318 -3.26 -0.91 -2.51
CA SER A 318 -4.06 0.16 -1.90
C SER A 318 -4.22 -0.02 -0.40
N ASN A 319 -3.80 0.99 0.35
CA ASN A 319 -4.12 1.13 1.77
C ASN A 319 -5.52 1.74 1.96
N LEU A 320 -6.17 1.41 3.05
CA LEU A 320 -7.50 1.92 3.39
C LEU A 320 -7.41 3.31 4.06
N ASN A 321 -6.84 4.26 3.33
CA ASN A 321 -6.79 5.67 3.73
C ASN A 321 -7.08 6.60 2.55
N SER A 322 -7.43 7.85 2.85
CA SER A 322 -7.84 8.81 1.83
C SER A 322 -6.74 9.12 0.80
N SER A 323 -5.47 9.12 1.20
CA SER A 323 -4.35 9.37 0.28
C SER A 323 -4.24 8.28 -0.77
N SER A 324 -4.32 7.02 -0.35
CA SER A 324 -4.28 5.86 -1.25
C SER A 324 -5.54 5.79 -2.13
N LEU A 325 -6.72 5.85 -1.51
CA LEU A 325 -8.00 5.60 -2.19
C LEU A 325 -8.44 6.73 -3.13
N MET A 326 -7.98 7.95 -2.92
CA MET A 326 -8.43 9.16 -3.65
C MET A 326 -7.29 10.00 -4.23
N GLY A 327 -6.04 9.79 -3.80
CA GLY A 327 -4.92 10.66 -4.16
C GLY A 327 -3.85 9.99 -5.02
N ASN A 328 -3.71 8.67 -4.95
CA ASN A 328 -2.67 7.94 -5.64
C ASN A 328 -3.20 7.14 -6.84
N TYR A 329 -2.27 6.73 -7.70
CA TYR A 329 -2.47 5.62 -8.62
C TYR A 329 -2.17 4.32 -7.87
N GLU A 330 -3.15 3.44 -7.85
CA GLU A 330 -3.10 2.15 -7.15
C GLU A 330 -3.53 1.02 -8.10
N LEU A 331 -3.24 -0.21 -7.74
CA LEU A 331 -3.62 -1.36 -8.53
C LEU A 331 -3.93 -2.54 -7.61
N ASP A 332 -5.15 -3.05 -7.71
CA ASP A 332 -5.62 -4.18 -6.93
C ASP A 332 -6.26 -5.22 -7.84
N VAL A 333 -6.30 -6.46 -7.39
CA VAL A 333 -7.10 -7.52 -8.01
C VAL A 333 -8.16 -8.01 -7.04
N LEU A 334 -9.31 -8.37 -7.62
CA LEU A 334 -10.46 -8.94 -6.92
C LEU A 334 -10.84 -10.26 -7.59
N LEU A 335 -11.01 -11.30 -6.79
CA LEU A 335 -11.38 -12.64 -7.22
C LEU A 335 -12.49 -13.18 -6.34
N HIS A 336 -13.36 -14.01 -6.93
CA HIS A 336 -14.23 -14.92 -6.19
C HIS A 336 -13.65 -16.33 -6.29
N ASP A 337 -12.78 -16.69 -5.35
CA ASP A 337 -12.05 -17.98 -5.34
C ASP A 337 -11.94 -18.53 -3.91
N PRO A 338 -12.74 -19.57 -3.56
CA PRO A 338 -12.67 -20.18 -2.24
C PRO A 338 -11.30 -20.81 -1.89
N ARG A 339 -10.51 -21.26 -2.90
CA ARG A 339 -9.18 -21.84 -2.65
C ARG A 339 -8.20 -20.74 -2.22
N LEU A 340 -8.20 -19.62 -2.95
CA LEU A 340 -7.40 -18.45 -2.57
C LEU A 340 -7.88 -17.86 -1.24
N GLY A 341 -9.20 -17.82 -1.02
CA GLY A 341 -9.80 -17.39 0.24
C GLY A 341 -9.30 -18.19 1.43
N ALA A 342 -9.30 -19.52 1.31
CA ALA A 342 -8.77 -20.40 2.35
C ALA A 342 -7.27 -20.16 2.63
N GLN A 343 -6.46 -19.88 1.59
CA GLN A 343 -5.04 -19.56 1.75
C GLN A 343 -4.83 -18.22 2.47
N LEU A 344 -5.58 -17.18 2.10
CA LEU A 344 -5.53 -15.86 2.75
C LEU A 344 -6.01 -15.94 4.21
N GLU A 345 -7.08 -16.68 4.49
CA GLU A 345 -7.54 -16.89 5.86
C GLU A 345 -6.52 -17.67 6.68
N ALA A 346 -5.91 -18.71 6.12
CA ALA A 346 -4.86 -19.45 6.81
C ALA A 346 -3.65 -18.56 7.12
N GLN A 347 -3.27 -17.67 6.18
CA GLN A 347 -2.22 -16.69 6.42
C GLN A 347 -2.63 -15.67 7.50
N PHE A 348 -3.84 -15.15 7.43
CA PHE A 348 -4.36 -14.22 8.42
C PHE A 348 -4.34 -14.82 9.85
N ARG A 349 -4.70 -16.11 9.98
CA ARG A 349 -4.62 -16.83 11.27
C ARG A 349 -3.18 -16.97 11.76
N ARG A 350 -2.22 -17.27 10.87
CA ARG A 350 -0.79 -17.29 11.23
C ARG A 350 -0.32 -15.94 11.72
N ASP A 351 -0.69 -14.87 11.01
CA ASP A 351 -0.32 -13.51 11.37
C ASP A 351 -0.97 -13.09 12.70
N MET A 352 -2.22 -13.47 12.95
CA MET A 352 -2.88 -13.25 14.25
C MET A 352 -2.14 -13.93 15.39
N ALA A 353 -1.64 -15.15 15.19
CA ALA A 353 -0.89 -15.87 16.23
C ALA A 353 0.41 -15.14 16.65
N HIS A 354 0.94 -14.27 15.75
CA HIS A 354 2.09 -13.40 16.02
C HIS A 354 1.69 -11.95 16.33
N SER A 355 0.45 -11.72 16.72
CA SER A 355 -0.11 -10.39 17.00
C SER A 355 -0.64 -10.31 18.41
N GLY A 356 -0.75 -9.10 18.95
CA GLY A 356 -1.49 -8.86 20.18
C GLY A 356 -2.89 -8.37 19.86
N GLU A 357 -3.92 -8.98 20.45
CA GLU A 357 -5.28 -8.50 20.34
C GLU A 357 -5.45 -7.19 21.15
N VAL A 358 -6.21 -6.27 20.61
CA VAL A 358 -6.50 -4.98 21.23
C VAL A 358 -7.84 -5.07 21.94
N GLU A 359 -7.86 -4.81 23.24
CA GLU A 359 -9.06 -4.91 24.09
C GLU A 359 -9.51 -3.55 24.63
N LEU A 360 -10.82 -3.44 24.87
CA LEU A 360 -11.42 -2.32 25.55
C LEU A 360 -11.30 -2.48 27.07
N HIS A 361 -10.58 -1.57 27.71
CA HIS A 361 -10.57 -1.47 29.16
C HIS A 361 -11.44 -0.32 29.66
N ARG A 362 -11.99 -0.39 30.88
CA ARG A 362 -12.80 0.68 31.49
C ARG A 362 -12.13 2.05 31.48
N ARG A 363 -10.79 2.14 31.36
CA ARG A 363 -9.99 3.37 31.34
C ARG A 363 -9.40 3.72 29.98
N GLY A 364 -9.73 2.98 28.90
CA GLY A 364 -9.19 3.22 27.56
C GLY A 364 -9.04 1.95 26.72
N VAL A 365 -8.32 2.06 25.63
CA VAL A 365 -7.94 0.93 24.77
C VAL A 365 -6.56 0.44 25.20
N GLY A 366 -6.44 -0.82 25.55
CA GLY A 366 -5.18 -1.48 25.95
C GLY A 366 -4.88 -2.67 25.03
N ARG A 367 -3.63 -3.13 25.06
CA ARG A 367 -3.20 -4.34 24.36
C ARG A 367 -2.97 -5.42 25.42
N THR A 368 -3.69 -6.52 25.31
CA THR A 368 -3.40 -7.72 26.10
C THR A 368 -2.38 -8.54 25.31
N LEU A 369 -1.22 -8.75 25.96
CA LEU A 369 -0.19 -9.67 25.48
C LEU A 369 -0.45 -11.04 26.12
N GLU A 370 -1.59 -11.65 25.87
CA GLU A 370 -1.72 -13.08 26.13
C GLU A 370 -1.04 -13.85 24.99
N ARG A 371 0.05 -14.48 25.33
CA ARG A 371 0.74 -15.46 24.53
C ARG A 371 -0.19 -16.66 24.36
N ALA A 372 -0.77 -16.84 23.18
CA ALA A 372 -1.14 -18.20 22.78
C ALA A 372 0.15 -19.02 22.76
N VAL A 373 0.23 -20.02 23.63
CA VAL A 373 1.39 -20.91 23.78
C VAL A 373 1.47 -21.80 22.54
N PRO A 374 2.53 -21.73 21.75
CA PRO A 374 3.01 -22.86 20.99
C PRO A 374 4.20 -23.47 21.71
N ALA A 375 4.30 -24.78 21.61
CA ALA A 375 5.40 -25.52 22.14
C ALA A 375 6.72 -25.08 21.52
N ASP A 376 7.68 -24.92 22.40
CA ASP A 376 9.13 -24.84 22.30
C ASP A 376 9.83 -23.55 21.83
N PRO A 377 10.89 -23.21 22.58
CA PRO A 377 11.40 -21.88 22.71
C PRO A 377 12.82 -21.70 22.19
N GLU A 378 13.15 -20.50 21.76
CA GLU A 378 14.44 -19.91 22.05
C GLU A 378 14.39 -18.37 22.12
N PRO A 379 15.26 -17.70 22.85
CA PRO A 379 15.02 -16.36 23.36
C PRO A 379 15.49 -15.27 22.40
N ALA A 380 14.55 -14.47 21.92
CA ALA A 380 14.87 -13.26 21.18
C ALA A 380 15.48 -12.18 22.08
N GLY A 381 16.62 -11.67 21.69
CA GLY A 381 17.39 -10.66 22.38
C GLY A 381 16.61 -9.36 22.64
N ARG A 382 16.91 -8.69 23.74
CA ARG A 382 16.30 -7.42 24.15
C ARG A 382 16.63 -6.29 23.17
N PRO A 383 15.66 -5.46 22.78
CA PRO A 383 15.92 -4.30 21.92
C PRO A 383 16.81 -3.26 22.64
N PRO A 384 17.62 -2.49 21.90
CA PRO A 384 18.56 -1.52 22.45
C PRO A 384 17.86 -0.45 23.31
N ARG A 385 18.52 -0.03 24.39
CA ARG A 385 18.02 0.95 25.37
C ARG A 385 17.59 2.31 24.81
N GLN A 386 18.08 2.71 23.65
CA GLN A 386 17.78 4.00 23.00
C GLN A 386 16.31 4.21 22.64
N PHE A 387 15.54 3.13 22.34
CA PHE A 387 14.13 3.25 22.00
C PHE A 387 13.17 3.51 23.18
N ARG A 388 13.61 3.30 24.42
CA ARG A 388 12.78 3.49 25.61
C ARG A 388 12.63 4.97 26.01
N GLU A 389 13.60 5.79 25.73
CA GLU A 389 13.62 7.19 26.21
C GLU A 389 12.82 8.12 25.31
N VAL A 390 12.83 7.88 24.00
CA VAL A 390 11.99 8.61 23.01
C VAL A 390 10.49 8.33 23.27
N ARG A 391 10.13 7.11 23.62
CA ARG A 391 8.73 6.71 23.89
C ARG A 391 8.11 7.39 25.13
N ARG A 392 8.92 7.76 26.12
CA ARG A 392 8.46 8.43 27.35
C ARG A 392 8.22 9.92 27.14
N ARG A 393 9.05 10.60 26.32
CA ARG A 393 8.94 12.04 26.08
C ARG A 393 7.79 12.41 25.15
N THR A 394 7.54 11.61 24.09
CA THR A 394 6.43 11.86 23.17
C THR A 394 5.05 11.61 23.77
N GLY A 395 4.89 10.61 24.65
CA GLY A 395 3.61 10.30 25.29
C GLY A 395 3.12 11.39 26.26
N LEU A 396 4.01 12.13 26.90
CA LEU A 396 3.69 13.24 27.80
C LEU A 396 3.32 14.51 27.05
N ALA A 397 4.00 14.82 25.92
CA ALA A 397 3.74 15.98 25.09
C ALA A 397 2.34 15.94 24.43
N VAL A 398 1.95 14.76 23.91
CA VAL A 398 0.63 14.59 23.24
C VAL A 398 -0.53 14.71 24.23
N ARG A 399 -0.38 14.25 25.48
CA ARG A 399 -1.44 14.40 26.52
C ARG A 399 -1.61 15.84 27.00
N GLY A 400 -0.54 16.61 27.06
CA GLY A 400 -0.59 18.05 27.38
C GLY A 400 -1.30 18.87 26.33
N LEU A 401 -1.04 18.62 25.05
CA LEU A 401 -1.63 19.30 23.92
C LEU A 401 -3.12 19.03 23.74
N ALA A 402 -3.57 17.78 23.93
CA ALA A 402 -4.98 17.41 23.83
C ALA A 402 -5.84 18.07 24.92
N SER A 403 -5.27 18.39 26.08
CA SER A 403 -5.98 19.11 27.17
C SER A 403 -6.00 20.62 26.94
N ALA A 404 -4.98 21.20 26.32
CA ALA A 404 -4.89 22.63 25.99
C ALA A 404 -5.80 23.00 24.83
N ALA A 405 -5.93 22.14 23.81
CA ALA A 405 -6.80 22.37 22.65
C ALA A 405 -8.30 22.45 23.00
N ARG A 406 -8.73 21.86 24.13
CA ARG A 406 -10.13 21.93 24.59
C ARG A 406 -10.48 23.21 25.33
N ARG A 407 -9.53 24.08 25.65
CA ARG A 407 -9.76 25.30 26.47
C ARG A 407 -9.41 26.59 25.77
N SER A 408 -8.91 26.59 24.54
CA SER A 408 -8.56 27.84 23.85
C SER A 408 -9.60 28.20 22.81
N VAL A 409 -10.05 29.46 22.89
CA VAL A 409 -10.97 30.13 21.95
C VAL A 409 -10.27 30.48 20.61
N PHE A 410 -9.04 30.01 20.40
CA PHE A 410 -8.27 30.26 19.18
C PHE A 410 -8.56 29.19 18.11
N GLY A 411 -9.11 29.68 17.01
CA GLY A 411 -9.66 28.90 15.91
C GLY A 411 -8.66 28.03 15.09
N PRO A 412 -9.09 27.55 13.92
CA PRO A 412 -8.38 26.54 13.10
C PRO A 412 -6.91 26.83 12.81
N ALA A 413 -6.50 28.11 12.82
CA ALA A 413 -5.12 28.54 12.60
C ALA A 413 -4.13 28.10 13.70
N ALA A 414 -4.57 28.09 14.97
CA ALA A 414 -3.70 27.65 16.08
C ALA A 414 -3.49 26.14 16.06
N VAL A 415 -4.50 25.36 15.66
CA VAL A 415 -4.39 23.91 15.48
C VAL A 415 -3.45 23.58 14.32
N ALA A 416 -3.54 24.33 13.22
CA ALA A 416 -2.67 24.18 12.05
C ALA A 416 -1.20 24.53 12.38
N LEU A 417 -0.95 25.60 13.12
CA LEU A 417 0.39 26.01 13.54
C LEU A 417 1.01 25.04 14.56
N THR A 418 0.20 24.50 15.46
CA THR A 418 0.65 23.49 16.43
C THR A 418 0.95 22.15 15.74
N GLY A 419 0.12 21.75 14.76
CA GLY A 419 0.38 20.59 13.90
C GLY A 419 1.65 20.74 13.07
N LEU A 420 1.89 21.93 12.52
CA LEU A 420 3.11 22.24 11.77
C LEU A 420 4.36 22.24 12.66
N GLY A 421 4.26 22.77 13.89
CA GLY A 421 5.34 22.73 14.87
C GLY A 421 5.70 21.31 15.31
N LEU A 422 4.72 20.42 15.49
CA LEU A 422 4.91 19.01 15.77
C LEU A 422 5.52 18.26 14.58
N LEU A 423 5.11 18.59 13.35
CA LEU A 423 5.65 18.01 12.12
C LEU A 423 7.14 18.38 11.97
N LEU A 424 7.52 19.61 12.29
CA LEU A 424 8.90 20.09 12.25
C LEU A 424 9.81 19.42 13.30
N LEU A 425 9.27 18.99 14.43
CA LEU A 425 10.00 18.26 15.49
C LEU A 425 10.27 16.80 15.14
N VAL A 426 9.51 16.22 14.22
CA VAL A 426 9.57 14.79 13.85
C VAL A 426 10.33 14.55 12.53
N LEU A 427 10.44 15.59 11.69
CA LEU A 427 11.09 15.47 10.37
C LEU A 427 12.63 15.60 10.48
N PRO A 428 13.38 14.83 9.65
CA PRO A 428 14.82 15.03 9.51
C PRO A 428 15.16 16.48 9.12
N ARG A 429 16.30 16.98 9.57
CA ARG A 429 16.77 18.37 9.33
C ARG A 429 16.61 18.88 7.89
N THR A 430 16.68 18.01 6.89
CA THR A 430 16.48 18.35 5.47
C THR A 430 15.07 18.79 5.14
N MET A 431 14.04 18.19 5.76
CA MET A 431 12.65 18.60 5.55
C MET A 431 12.32 19.89 6.32
N ALA A 432 12.91 20.09 7.48
CA ALA A 432 12.78 21.35 8.23
C ALA A 432 13.32 22.55 7.43
N LEU A 433 14.42 22.40 6.71
CA LEU A 433 15.00 23.43 5.81
C LEU A 433 14.09 23.72 4.62
N ILE A 434 13.48 22.69 4.01
CA ILE A 434 12.53 22.87 2.88
C ILE A 434 11.28 23.62 3.35
N THR A 435 10.76 23.27 4.53
CA THR A 435 9.57 23.92 5.08
C THR A 435 9.86 25.36 5.52
N ALA A 436 11.02 25.62 6.13
CA ALA A 436 11.46 26.97 6.49
C ALA A 436 11.67 27.84 5.25
N SER A 437 12.23 27.31 4.16
CA SER A 437 12.37 28.01 2.88
C SER A 437 11.04 28.35 2.24
N ALA A 438 10.06 27.44 2.28
CA ALA A 438 8.71 27.66 1.77
C ALA A 438 7.96 28.75 2.57
N CYS A 439 8.07 28.73 3.90
CA CYS A 439 7.50 29.75 4.77
C CYS A 439 8.17 31.11 4.55
N GLY A 440 9.47 31.17 4.37
CA GLY A 440 10.20 32.39 4.03
C GLY A 440 9.75 33.00 2.70
N TRP A 441 9.54 32.17 1.68
CA TRP A 441 9.03 32.60 0.37
C TRP A 441 7.59 33.14 0.43
N LEU A 442 6.73 32.51 1.20
CA LEU A 442 5.36 33.00 1.41
C LEU A 442 5.33 34.33 2.16
N ALA A 443 6.22 34.53 3.14
CA ALA A 443 6.35 35.80 3.86
C ALA A 443 6.86 36.92 2.94
N ILE A 444 7.86 36.65 2.08
CA ILE A 444 8.34 37.59 1.08
C ILE A 444 7.24 37.93 0.08
N GLY A 445 6.50 36.94 -0.41
CA GLY A 445 5.38 37.16 -1.35
C GLY A 445 4.21 37.96 -0.75
N ALA A 446 3.93 37.80 0.55
CA ALA A 446 2.97 38.60 1.28
C ALA A 446 3.47 40.01 1.51
N GLY A 447 4.74 40.21 1.87
CA GLY A 447 5.39 41.49 2.04
C GLY A 447 5.42 42.33 0.77
N LEU A 448 5.75 41.73 -0.37
CA LEU A 448 5.75 42.38 -1.69
C LEU A 448 4.33 42.79 -2.13
N ARG A 449 3.31 42.01 -1.81
CA ARG A 449 1.90 42.40 -2.08
C ARG A 449 1.44 43.55 -1.22
N ALA A 450 1.78 43.56 0.07
CA ALA A 450 1.48 44.67 0.99
C ALA A 450 2.22 45.96 0.59
N PHE A 451 3.46 45.86 0.08
CA PHE A 451 4.22 47.01 -0.40
C PHE A 451 3.66 47.57 -1.72
N ARG A 452 3.23 46.73 -2.66
CA ARG A 452 2.54 47.19 -3.90
C ARG A 452 1.18 47.80 -3.65
N GLY A 453 0.44 47.36 -2.63
CA GLY A 453 -0.83 47.98 -2.22
C GLY A 453 -0.66 49.38 -1.61
N ARG A 454 0.53 49.73 -1.12
CA ARG A 454 0.83 51.08 -0.58
C ARG A 454 1.37 52.08 -1.60
N LEU A 455 1.76 51.61 -2.78
CA LEU A 455 2.25 52.48 -3.87
C LEU A 455 1.16 52.79 -4.90
N GLY A 456 -0.05 52.28 -4.73
CA GLY A 456 -1.19 52.47 -5.62
C GLY A 456 -2.39 53.21 -4.93
N SER A 457 -2.16 53.84 -3.78
CA SER A 457 -3.16 54.70 -3.10
C SER A 457 -2.67 56.14 -3.05
#